data_185c830b4ba92273ff4252b7a4ff0a86
#
_entry.id   185c830b4ba92273ff4252b7a4ff0a86
#
_cell.length_a   1.000
_cell.length_b   1.000
_cell.length_c   1.000
_cell.angle_alpha   90.00
_cell.angle_beta   90.00
_cell.angle_gamma   90.00
#
_symmetry.space_group_name_H-M   'P 1'
#
loop_
_entity.id
_entity.type
_entity.pdbx_description
1 polymer ?
#
loop_
_entity_poly.entity_id
_entity_poly.type
_entity_poly.pdbx_seq_one_letter_code
_entity_poly.pdbx_strand_id
1 'polypeptide(L)'
;MEHWDVVVVGGGPAGAACAAAARRASSAARVLVLDRADFPRDKVCGDGIAPEALGVLAGLGLDPAALTSGYPAVPRLRLRSPGGATVERAMHRPASVVPRTVFDERLLTAALDRGAEFRRHTVRRLDVRPTHVDVDGVLTAAVVVGADGAESVVRRMAGIEPNRPQHTAIAIRGYAPQPAGTDGVQLITTTEQRWPAYAWSFPLGDGLANVGYGELVSSRVTRGGLLDGLERLLPGVAPVGLKAHRLPLSTGRPRQPDGRVLLAGDAASLINPLTGEGIFYAVLSGALAGVAAVGGGDAGSAYRRALQRRLGRHLRHSSTASWASRWPALMDAVFRAADDHQRVFDDVVALGLADGRLTARTLAAAARRLS
;
A
#
# COMPACT_ATOMS: atom_id res chain seq x y z
N MET A 1 -23.93 18.92 -18.88
CA MET A 1 -22.84 18.43 -18.00
C MET A 1 -21.81 17.71 -18.84
N GLU A 2 -20.55 17.90 -18.54
CA GLU A 2 -19.45 17.19 -19.18
C GLU A 2 -19.51 15.70 -18.82
N HIS A 3 -19.32 14.81 -19.81
CA HIS A 3 -19.40 13.35 -19.61
C HIS A 3 -18.02 12.70 -19.77
N TRP A 4 -17.69 11.77 -18.86
CA TRP A 4 -16.46 10.99 -18.82
C TRP A 4 -16.77 9.49 -18.82
N ASP A 5 -15.92 8.68 -19.43
CA ASP A 5 -16.04 7.24 -19.32
C ASP A 5 -15.61 6.77 -17.93
N VAL A 6 -14.52 7.32 -17.41
CA VAL A 6 -13.98 6.99 -16.09
C VAL A 6 -13.61 8.27 -15.35
N VAL A 7 -14.14 8.44 -14.14
CA VAL A 7 -13.68 9.44 -13.18
C VAL A 7 -12.99 8.73 -12.02
N VAL A 8 -11.73 9.09 -11.78
CA VAL A 8 -10.92 8.56 -10.67
C VAL A 8 -10.82 9.63 -9.60
N VAL A 9 -11.26 9.33 -8.38
CA VAL A 9 -11.18 10.24 -7.23
C VAL A 9 -9.96 9.87 -6.39
N GLY A 10 -8.94 10.74 -6.42
CA GLY A 10 -7.62 10.57 -5.81
C GLY A 10 -6.52 10.29 -6.82
N GLY A 11 -5.50 11.16 -6.90
CA GLY A 11 -4.35 11.08 -7.82
C GLY A 11 -3.14 10.32 -7.24
N GLY A 12 -3.28 9.59 -6.12
CA GLY A 12 -2.20 8.76 -5.56
C GLY A 12 -1.94 7.49 -6.39
N PRO A 13 -1.09 6.55 -5.89
CA PRO A 13 -0.67 5.37 -6.67
C PRO A 13 -1.81 4.52 -7.22
N ALA A 14 -2.92 4.38 -6.45
CA ALA A 14 -4.09 3.64 -6.93
C ALA A 14 -4.78 4.36 -8.08
N GLY A 15 -4.96 5.67 -7.96
CA GLY A 15 -5.66 6.47 -8.99
C GLY A 15 -4.83 6.65 -10.25
N ALA A 16 -3.55 6.96 -10.13
CA ALA A 16 -2.67 7.09 -11.27
C ALA A 16 -2.51 5.77 -12.04
N ALA A 17 -2.34 4.64 -11.32
CA ALA A 17 -2.34 3.31 -11.93
C ALA A 17 -3.68 2.95 -12.59
N CYS A 18 -4.81 3.37 -11.99
CA CYS A 18 -6.15 3.21 -12.57
C CYS A 18 -6.28 3.98 -13.87
N ALA A 19 -5.90 5.25 -13.87
CA ALA A 19 -5.97 6.11 -15.07
C ALA A 19 -5.10 5.55 -16.21
N ALA A 20 -3.84 5.19 -15.89
CA ALA A 20 -2.93 4.59 -16.88
C ALA A 20 -3.48 3.26 -17.44
N ALA A 21 -4.07 2.41 -16.58
CA ALA A 21 -4.65 1.14 -16.98
C ALA A 21 -5.91 1.32 -17.85
N ALA A 22 -6.76 2.27 -17.50
CA ALA A 22 -7.95 2.59 -18.31
C ALA A 22 -7.57 3.09 -19.70
N ARG A 23 -6.61 4.03 -19.79
CA ARG A 23 -6.10 4.54 -21.08
C ARG A 23 -5.41 3.46 -21.91
N ARG A 24 -4.70 2.52 -21.25
CA ARG A 24 -4.09 1.38 -21.93
C ARG A 24 -5.13 0.40 -22.46
N ALA A 25 -6.21 0.16 -21.69
CA ALA A 25 -7.29 -0.76 -22.08
C ALA A 25 -8.15 -0.20 -23.22
N SER A 26 -8.33 1.13 -23.25
CA SER A 26 -9.05 1.85 -24.31
C SER A 26 -8.43 3.23 -24.51
N SER A 27 -7.73 3.41 -25.64
CA SER A 27 -7.16 4.70 -26.01
C SER A 27 -8.20 5.76 -26.35
N ALA A 28 -9.45 5.36 -26.60
CA ALA A 28 -10.57 6.28 -26.84
C ALA A 28 -11.26 6.72 -25.54
N ALA A 29 -11.06 6.01 -24.41
CA ALA A 29 -11.75 6.32 -23.16
C ALA A 29 -11.34 7.71 -22.63
N ARG A 30 -12.31 8.53 -22.28
CA ARG A 30 -12.10 9.80 -21.58
C ARG A 30 -11.93 9.52 -20.09
N VAL A 31 -10.73 9.75 -19.55
CA VAL A 31 -10.36 9.45 -18.17
C VAL A 31 -9.98 10.74 -17.45
N LEU A 32 -10.69 11.06 -16.37
CA LEU A 32 -10.43 12.23 -15.52
C LEU A 32 -10.00 11.78 -14.13
N VAL A 33 -8.88 12.31 -13.66
CA VAL A 33 -8.42 12.17 -12.27
C VAL A 33 -8.76 13.43 -11.50
N LEU A 34 -9.46 13.29 -10.40
CA LEU A 34 -9.81 14.38 -9.47
C LEU A 34 -9.01 14.19 -8.17
N ASP A 35 -8.30 15.21 -7.70
CA ASP A 35 -7.71 15.23 -6.36
C ASP A 35 -7.99 16.59 -5.70
N ARG A 36 -8.11 16.60 -4.38
CA ARG A 36 -8.29 17.84 -3.61
C ARG A 36 -7.02 18.69 -3.53
N ALA A 37 -5.87 18.10 -3.79
CA ALA A 37 -4.56 18.74 -3.76
C ALA A 37 -3.95 18.78 -5.16
N ASP A 38 -3.09 19.76 -5.38
CA ASP A 38 -2.16 19.77 -6.51
C ASP A 38 -0.97 18.84 -6.20
N PHE A 39 -0.22 18.47 -7.22
CA PHE A 39 1.01 17.70 -7.10
C PHE A 39 2.22 18.59 -7.42
N PRO A 40 3.39 18.39 -6.75
CA PRO A 40 3.68 17.36 -5.76
C PRO A 40 2.99 17.61 -4.41
N ARG A 41 2.59 16.51 -3.71
CA ARG A 41 2.03 16.58 -2.37
C ARG A 41 2.63 15.50 -1.45
N ASP A 42 2.81 15.79 -0.17
CA ASP A 42 3.23 14.79 0.80
C ASP A 42 2.07 13.85 1.19
N LYS A 43 2.39 12.60 1.38
CA LYS A 43 1.52 11.56 1.95
C LYS A 43 2.33 10.73 2.93
N VAL A 44 1.87 10.65 4.17
CA VAL A 44 2.54 9.85 5.22
C VAL A 44 2.66 8.39 4.78
N CYS A 45 3.90 7.90 4.69
CA CYS A 45 4.26 6.57 4.18
C CYS A 45 5.70 6.25 4.58
N GLY A 46 6.07 4.97 4.63
CA GLY A 46 7.48 4.54 4.71
C GLY A 46 8.28 4.77 3.43
N ASP A 47 7.64 5.25 2.34
CA ASP A 47 8.25 5.53 1.04
C ASP A 47 8.87 4.30 0.33
N GLY A 48 8.76 3.12 0.94
CA GLY A 48 9.21 1.86 0.35
C GLY A 48 8.31 1.42 -0.79
N ILE A 49 8.92 1.07 -1.92
CA ILE A 49 8.24 0.60 -3.13
C ILE A 49 8.74 -0.80 -3.42
N ALA A 50 7.85 -1.78 -3.26
CA ALA A 50 8.15 -3.17 -3.58
C ALA A 50 8.42 -3.33 -5.09
N PRO A 51 9.39 -4.18 -5.49
CA PRO A 51 9.68 -4.42 -6.90
C PRO A 51 8.48 -4.98 -7.67
N GLU A 52 7.55 -5.65 -7.00
CA GLU A 52 6.29 -6.12 -7.58
C GLU A 52 5.37 -4.98 -7.98
N ALA A 53 5.35 -3.86 -7.22
CA ALA A 53 4.61 -2.66 -7.61
C ALA A 53 5.17 -2.06 -8.91
N LEU A 54 6.50 -1.95 -9.00
CA LEU A 54 7.18 -1.52 -10.21
C LEU A 54 6.92 -2.48 -11.38
N GLY A 55 6.86 -3.78 -11.12
CA GLY A 55 6.49 -4.78 -12.13
C GLY A 55 5.07 -4.61 -12.68
N VAL A 56 4.09 -4.26 -11.84
CA VAL A 56 2.73 -3.95 -12.30
C VAL A 56 2.74 -2.70 -13.17
N LEU A 57 3.47 -1.64 -12.76
CA LEU A 57 3.59 -0.40 -13.52
C LEU A 57 4.27 -0.62 -14.88
N ALA A 58 5.34 -1.42 -14.92
CA ALA A 58 5.98 -1.85 -16.17
C ALA A 58 5.00 -2.59 -17.09
N GLY A 59 4.16 -3.46 -16.52
CA GLY A 59 3.07 -4.15 -17.23
C GLY A 59 2.03 -3.18 -17.82
N LEU A 60 1.88 -1.99 -17.26
CA LEU A 60 1.08 -0.90 -17.83
C LEU A 60 1.85 -0.09 -18.88
N GLY A 61 3.12 -0.39 -19.12
CA GLY A 61 4.00 0.35 -20.04
C GLY A 61 4.61 1.60 -19.39
N LEU A 62 4.52 1.77 -18.08
CA LEU A 62 5.21 2.84 -17.36
C LEU A 62 6.65 2.42 -17.08
N ASP A 63 7.60 3.36 -17.21
CA ASP A 63 9.02 3.06 -16.98
C ASP A 63 9.38 3.10 -15.48
N PRO A 64 9.71 1.96 -14.84
CA PRO A 64 10.13 1.93 -13.45
C PRO A 64 11.39 2.76 -13.18
N ALA A 65 12.32 2.83 -14.13
CA ALA A 65 13.56 3.58 -13.96
C ALA A 65 13.29 5.08 -13.89
N ALA A 66 12.38 5.61 -14.71
CA ALA A 66 11.95 7.00 -14.64
C ALA A 66 11.24 7.31 -13.30
N LEU A 67 10.38 6.39 -12.82
CA LEU A 67 9.64 6.57 -11.57
C LEU A 67 10.56 6.59 -10.33
N THR A 68 11.68 5.88 -10.36
CA THR A 68 12.63 5.78 -9.24
C THR A 68 13.95 6.54 -9.45
N SER A 69 14.08 7.28 -10.54
CA SER A 69 15.30 8.02 -10.90
C SER A 69 15.78 8.92 -9.75
N GLY A 70 17.10 8.90 -9.49
CA GLY A 70 17.73 9.65 -8.41
C GLY A 70 17.67 8.98 -7.04
N TYR A 71 17.01 7.80 -6.91
CA TYR A 71 16.95 7.03 -5.68
C TYR A 71 17.61 5.67 -5.90
N PRO A 72 18.64 5.29 -5.10
CA PRO A 72 19.35 4.04 -5.30
C PRO A 72 18.47 2.84 -4.97
N ALA A 73 18.73 1.73 -5.66
CA ALA A 73 18.10 0.47 -5.33
C ALA A 73 18.53 -0.01 -3.92
N VAL A 74 17.58 -0.57 -3.17
CA VAL A 74 17.83 -1.11 -1.82
C VAL A 74 17.74 -2.63 -1.90
N PRO A 75 18.89 -3.33 -1.99
CA PRO A 75 18.92 -4.76 -2.31
C PRO A 75 18.66 -5.67 -1.11
N ARG A 76 18.79 -5.18 0.12
CA ARG A 76 18.74 -6.01 1.32
C ARG A 76 17.58 -5.62 2.23
N LEU A 77 17.05 -6.63 2.92
CA LEU A 77 16.05 -6.44 3.98
C LEU A 77 16.57 -7.11 5.26
N ARG A 78 16.57 -6.36 6.35
CA ARG A 78 16.86 -6.84 7.71
C ARG A 78 15.56 -6.85 8.51
N LEU A 79 15.21 -8.02 9.03
CA LEU A 79 14.06 -8.21 9.91
C LEU A 79 14.56 -8.62 11.29
N ARG A 80 14.03 -7.98 12.34
CA ARG A 80 14.29 -8.36 13.73
C ARG A 80 12.98 -8.75 14.38
N SER A 81 12.93 -9.98 14.90
CA SER A 81 11.75 -10.53 15.56
C SER A 81 11.57 -10.00 17.00
N PRO A 82 10.40 -10.21 17.63
CA PRO A 82 10.17 -9.80 19.00
C PRO A 82 11.16 -10.41 20.00
N GLY A 83 11.52 -11.69 19.88
CA GLY A 83 12.51 -12.36 20.72
C GLY A 83 13.96 -12.10 20.34
N GLY A 84 14.21 -11.17 19.39
CA GLY A 84 15.55 -10.73 18.98
C GLY A 84 16.22 -11.55 17.88
N ALA A 85 15.55 -12.56 17.30
CA ALA A 85 16.09 -13.25 16.12
C ALA A 85 16.20 -12.23 14.96
N THR A 86 17.33 -12.26 14.26
CA THR A 86 17.63 -11.33 13.18
C THR A 86 17.91 -12.12 11.91
N VAL A 87 17.33 -11.69 10.80
CA VAL A 87 17.64 -12.16 9.46
C VAL A 87 17.98 -10.96 8.58
N GLU A 88 19.09 -11.04 7.86
CA GLU A 88 19.45 -10.06 6.84
C GLU A 88 19.87 -10.77 5.57
N ARG A 89 19.11 -10.57 4.50
CA ARG A 89 19.38 -11.21 3.21
C ARG A 89 19.14 -10.26 2.05
N ALA A 90 19.77 -10.57 0.93
CA ALA A 90 19.44 -9.95 -0.34
C ALA A 90 18.02 -10.38 -0.76
N MET A 91 17.22 -9.41 -1.20
CA MET A 91 15.94 -9.67 -1.86
C MET A 91 16.19 -10.14 -3.30
N HIS A 92 15.33 -11.01 -3.82
CA HIS A 92 15.43 -11.51 -5.19
C HIS A 92 15.44 -10.37 -6.23
N ARG A 93 14.69 -9.32 -5.97
CA ARG A 93 14.71 -8.05 -6.71
C ARG A 93 14.80 -6.91 -5.69
N PRO A 94 15.68 -5.90 -5.94
CA PRO A 94 15.83 -4.79 -5.02
C PRO A 94 14.53 -3.98 -4.94
N ALA A 95 14.25 -3.46 -3.76
CA ALA A 95 13.22 -2.45 -3.54
C ALA A 95 13.76 -1.05 -3.89
N SER A 96 12.88 -0.06 -3.89
CA SER A 96 13.24 1.36 -3.95
C SER A 96 12.62 2.10 -2.77
N VAL A 97 13.26 3.17 -2.33
CA VAL A 97 12.70 4.09 -1.33
C VAL A 97 12.64 5.47 -1.97
N VAL A 98 11.42 5.91 -2.31
CA VAL A 98 11.20 7.18 -3.02
C VAL A 98 10.14 7.98 -2.28
N PRO A 99 10.45 9.22 -1.84
CA PRO A 99 9.46 10.07 -1.18
C PRO A 99 8.18 10.20 -1.99
N ARG A 100 7.05 10.12 -1.29
CA ARG A 100 5.73 10.17 -1.93
C ARG A 100 5.45 11.47 -2.67
N THR A 101 6.12 12.56 -2.30
CA THR A 101 6.10 13.81 -3.06
C THR A 101 6.62 13.62 -4.49
N VAL A 102 7.66 12.81 -4.65
CA VAL A 102 8.28 12.53 -5.93
C VAL A 102 7.58 11.39 -6.67
N PHE A 103 7.35 10.27 -5.99
CA PHE A 103 6.79 9.08 -6.62
C PHE A 103 5.37 9.31 -7.13
N ASP A 104 4.50 9.93 -6.31
CA ASP A 104 3.09 10.17 -6.68
C ASP A 104 2.99 11.16 -7.86
N GLU A 105 3.82 12.23 -7.87
CA GLU A 105 3.87 13.20 -8.96
C GLU A 105 4.30 12.53 -10.27
N ARG A 106 5.42 11.80 -10.26
CA ARG A 106 5.93 11.10 -11.45
C ARG A 106 4.92 10.10 -12.00
N LEU A 107 4.28 9.36 -11.12
CA LEU A 107 3.31 8.35 -11.51
C LEU A 107 2.04 8.98 -12.09
N LEU A 108 1.56 10.09 -11.51
CA LEU A 108 0.44 10.84 -12.06
C LEU A 108 0.80 11.43 -13.43
N THR A 109 1.93 12.11 -13.54
CA THR A 109 2.43 12.67 -14.81
C THR A 109 2.48 11.59 -15.89
N ALA A 110 3.03 10.41 -15.58
CA ALA A 110 3.09 9.30 -16.52
C ALA A 110 1.70 8.78 -16.96
N ALA A 111 0.66 8.94 -16.13
CA ALA A 111 -0.71 8.64 -16.53
C ALA A 111 -1.32 9.74 -17.41
N LEU A 112 -0.98 11.01 -17.14
CA LEU A 112 -1.40 12.16 -17.96
C LEU A 112 -0.78 12.12 -19.35
N ASP A 113 0.50 11.77 -19.47
CA ASP A 113 1.20 11.57 -20.74
C ASP A 113 0.54 10.50 -21.63
N ARG A 114 -0.30 9.63 -21.04
CA ARG A 114 -1.12 8.65 -21.75
C ARG A 114 -2.51 9.15 -22.10
N GLY A 115 -2.76 10.44 -21.88
CA GLY A 115 -4.02 11.09 -22.25
C GLY A 115 -5.12 10.98 -21.18
N ALA A 116 -4.79 10.71 -19.91
CA ALA A 116 -5.69 11.03 -18.83
C ALA A 116 -5.66 12.54 -18.55
N GLU A 117 -6.74 13.09 -18.02
CA GLU A 117 -6.80 14.48 -17.58
C GLU A 117 -6.75 14.55 -16.06
N PHE A 118 -6.23 15.65 -15.52
CA PHE A 118 -6.21 15.94 -14.09
C PHE A 118 -6.93 17.28 -13.82
N ARG A 119 -7.74 17.28 -12.74
CA ARG A 119 -8.32 18.52 -12.21
C ARG A 119 -8.25 18.51 -10.70
N ARG A 120 -7.81 19.60 -10.12
CA ARG A 120 -7.95 19.84 -8.69
C ARG A 120 -9.43 20.04 -8.38
N HIS A 121 -10.02 19.06 -7.67
CA HIS A 121 -11.41 19.10 -7.26
C HIS A 121 -11.64 18.24 -6.02
N THR A 122 -12.40 18.76 -5.06
CA THR A 122 -12.80 18.02 -3.87
C THR A 122 -14.19 17.44 -4.10
N VAL A 123 -14.28 16.15 -4.36
CA VAL A 123 -15.56 15.44 -4.52
C VAL A 123 -16.30 15.38 -3.18
N ARG A 124 -17.57 15.81 -3.17
CA ARG A 124 -18.41 15.89 -1.97
C ARG A 124 -19.69 15.08 -2.08
N ARG A 125 -20.15 14.79 -3.30
CA ARG A 125 -21.39 14.07 -3.57
C ARG A 125 -21.24 13.19 -4.79
N LEU A 126 -21.77 11.98 -4.69
CA LEU A 126 -21.98 11.07 -5.83
C LEU A 126 -23.46 10.69 -5.86
N ASP A 127 -24.11 10.84 -7.01
CA ASP A 127 -25.46 10.38 -7.22
C ASP A 127 -25.45 9.29 -8.31
N VAL A 128 -25.63 8.05 -7.87
CA VAL A 128 -25.52 6.87 -8.73
C VAL A 128 -26.84 6.64 -9.45
N ARG A 129 -26.80 6.74 -10.78
CA ARG A 129 -27.94 6.51 -11.67
C ARG A 129 -27.77 5.18 -12.43
N PRO A 130 -28.81 4.64 -13.04
CA PRO A 130 -28.72 3.39 -13.80
C PRO A 130 -27.68 3.44 -14.94
N THR A 131 -27.52 4.58 -15.59
CA THR A 131 -26.67 4.77 -16.77
C THR A 131 -25.33 5.45 -16.48
N HIS A 132 -25.23 6.23 -15.40
CA HIS A 132 -24.05 7.04 -15.05
C HIS A 132 -24.00 7.36 -13.56
N VAL A 133 -22.92 7.99 -13.13
CA VAL A 133 -22.76 8.60 -11.81
C VAL A 133 -22.62 10.10 -12.00
N ASP A 134 -23.45 10.88 -11.32
CA ASP A 134 -23.29 12.34 -11.20
C ASP A 134 -22.26 12.64 -10.10
N VAL A 135 -21.32 13.53 -10.40
CA VAL A 135 -20.29 13.97 -9.47
C VAL A 135 -20.50 15.46 -9.20
N ASP A 136 -20.93 15.77 -7.99
CA ASP A 136 -21.18 17.12 -7.46
C ASP A 136 -22.16 17.98 -8.28
N GLY A 137 -22.93 17.42 -9.22
CA GLY A 137 -23.79 18.15 -10.14
C GLY A 137 -23.02 18.92 -11.23
N VAL A 138 -21.72 18.70 -11.38
CA VAL A 138 -20.87 19.43 -12.34
C VAL A 138 -20.41 18.58 -13.52
N LEU A 139 -20.26 17.27 -13.33
CA LEU A 139 -19.91 16.32 -14.37
C LEU A 139 -20.55 14.95 -14.16
N THR A 140 -20.56 14.12 -15.19
CA THR A 140 -21.06 12.75 -15.14
C THR A 140 -19.98 11.76 -15.59
N ALA A 141 -20.04 10.54 -15.05
CA ALA A 141 -19.12 9.46 -15.40
C ALA A 141 -19.88 8.17 -15.66
N ALA A 142 -19.47 7.37 -16.65
CA ALA A 142 -19.97 6.02 -16.79
C ALA A 142 -19.58 5.16 -15.58
N VAL A 143 -18.36 5.33 -15.05
CA VAL A 143 -17.83 4.67 -13.84
C VAL A 143 -17.02 5.64 -13.01
N VAL A 144 -17.17 5.58 -11.68
CA VAL A 144 -16.34 6.30 -10.70
C VAL A 144 -15.47 5.32 -9.94
N VAL A 145 -14.17 5.61 -9.80
CA VAL A 145 -13.23 4.82 -9.01
C VAL A 145 -12.75 5.64 -7.82
N GLY A 146 -13.12 5.23 -6.60
CA GLY A 146 -12.59 5.80 -5.35
C GLY A 146 -11.19 5.27 -5.07
N ALA A 147 -10.20 6.13 -5.25
CA ALA A 147 -8.78 5.92 -4.96
C ALA A 147 -8.28 6.97 -3.96
N ASP A 148 -9.17 7.50 -3.15
CA ASP A 148 -9.03 8.67 -2.29
C ASP A 148 -8.50 8.34 -0.88
N GLY A 149 -7.90 7.15 -0.74
CA GLY A 149 -7.10 6.76 0.43
C GLY A 149 -7.91 6.33 1.65
N ALA A 150 -7.26 6.33 2.81
CA ALA A 150 -7.80 5.74 4.05
C ALA A 150 -9.09 6.44 4.55
N GLU A 151 -9.22 7.73 4.31
CA GLU A 151 -10.39 8.55 4.71
C GLU A 151 -11.39 8.72 3.55
N SER A 152 -11.50 7.71 2.69
CA SER A 152 -12.26 7.75 1.45
C SER A 152 -13.66 8.30 1.60
N VAL A 153 -13.96 9.37 0.88
CA VAL A 153 -15.30 9.95 0.77
C VAL A 153 -16.16 9.12 -0.17
N VAL A 154 -15.56 8.58 -1.24
CA VAL A 154 -16.28 7.70 -2.19
C VAL A 154 -16.78 6.43 -1.50
N ARG A 155 -15.97 5.84 -0.61
CA ARG A 155 -16.39 4.68 0.21
C ARG A 155 -17.61 5.00 1.06
N ARG A 156 -17.61 6.15 1.76
CA ARG A 156 -18.75 6.57 2.58
C ARG A 156 -20.00 6.84 1.75
N MET A 157 -19.82 7.46 0.58
CA MET A 157 -20.95 7.72 -0.35
C MET A 157 -21.53 6.43 -0.94
N ALA A 158 -20.71 5.37 -1.04
CA ALA A 158 -21.16 4.04 -1.41
C ALA A 158 -21.84 3.28 -0.25
N GLY A 159 -22.09 3.92 0.90
CA GLY A 159 -22.72 3.32 2.08
C GLY A 159 -21.83 2.32 2.83
N ILE A 160 -20.52 2.40 2.66
CA ILE A 160 -19.57 1.45 3.27
C ILE A 160 -18.84 2.14 4.42
N GLU A 161 -19.05 1.59 5.62
CA GLU A 161 -18.42 2.10 6.85
C GLU A 161 -16.90 1.98 6.84
N PRO A 162 -16.18 2.90 7.53
CA PRO A 162 -14.74 2.79 7.77
C PRO A 162 -14.40 1.50 8.53
N ASN A 163 -13.13 1.09 8.47
CA ASN A 163 -12.67 -0.06 9.26
C ASN A 163 -12.83 0.21 10.78
N ARG A 164 -13.22 -0.83 11.50
CA ARG A 164 -13.20 -0.81 12.97
C ARG A 164 -11.75 -0.73 13.50
N PRO A 165 -11.53 -0.24 14.72
CA PRO A 165 -10.20 -0.08 15.31
C PRO A 165 -9.30 -1.32 15.19
N GLN A 166 -9.82 -2.52 15.46
CA GLN A 166 -9.06 -3.78 15.35
C GLN A 166 -8.61 -4.15 13.94
N HIS A 167 -9.09 -3.45 12.93
CA HIS A 167 -8.70 -3.59 11.52
C HIS A 167 -8.05 -2.32 10.96
N THR A 168 -7.56 -1.47 11.86
CA THR A 168 -6.89 -0.22 11.52
C THR A 168 -5.60 -0.12 12.30
N ALA A 169 -4.49 0.17 11.63
CA ALA A 169 -3.26 0.58 12.28
C ALA A 169 -3.11 2.10 12.22
N ILE A 170 -2.27 2.64 13.08
CA ILE A 170 -1.81 4.01 13.04
C ILE A 170 -0.29 4.00 13.04
N ALA A 171 0.32 4.85 12.24
CA ALA A 171 1.75 4.99 12.17
C ALA A 171 2.17 6.45 12.19
N ILE A 172 3.33 6.72 12.80
CA ILE A 172 4.06 7.98 12.68
C ILE A 172 5.23 7.78 11.75
N ARG A 173 5.57 8.83 10.99
CA ARG A 173 6.72 8.83 10.08
C ARG A 173 7.41 10.19 10.08
N GLY A 174 8.74 10.16 10.03
CA GLY A 174 9.59 11.32 9.79
C GLY A 174 10.83 10.93 9.00
N TYR A 175 11.73 11.87 8.83
CA TYR A 175 13.04 11.64 8.22
C TYR A 175 14.13 11.89 9.25
N ALA A 176 15.16 11.06 9.27
CA ALA A 176 16.27 11.15 10.19
C ALA A 176 17.59 10.80 9.48
N PRO A 177 18.76 11.14 10.04
CA PRO A 177 20.02 10.55 9.60
C PRO A 177 19.92 9.03 9.59
N GLN A 178 20.45 8.41 8.55
CA GLN A 178 20.43 6.96 8.38
C GLN A 178 21.22 6.30 9.51
N PRO A 179 20.67 5.29 10.21
CA PRO A 179 21.41 4.56 11.23
C PRO A 179 22.65 3.86 10.65
N ALA A 180 23.75 3.85 11.41
CA ALA A 180 25.00 3.22 10.98
C ALA A 180 24.79 1.72 10.64
N GLY A 181 25.46 1.25 9.59
CA GLY A 181 25.38 -0.14 9.14
C GLY A 181 24.05 -0.54 8.50
N THR A 182 23.28 0.43 7.98
CA THR A 182 22.05 0.19 7.21
C THR A 182 22.12 0.66 5.76
N ASP A 183 23.34 0.84 5.22
CA ASP A 183 23.55 1.22 3.83
C ASP A 183 23.00 0.14 2.89
N GLY A 184 22.07 0.53 2.02
CA GLY A 184 21.39 -0.39 1.12
C GLY A 184 20.52 -1.44 1.82
N VAL A 185 20.13 -1.22 3.08
CA VAL A 185 19.33 -2.15 3.88
C VAL A 185 18.03 -1.48 4.35
N GLN A 186 16.89 -2.05 4.00
CA GLN A 186 15.63 -1.76 4.68
C GLN A 186 15.63 -2.49 6.04
N LEU A 187 15.41 -1.77 7.12
CA LEU A 187 15.32 -2.32 8.47
C LEU A 187 13.88 -2.31 8.96
N ILE A 188 13.40 -3.45 9.46
CA ILE A 188 12.12 -3.58 10.19
C ILE A 188 12.41 -4.28 11.51
N THR A 189 12.08 -3.63 12.62
CA THR A 189 12.22 -4.18 13.98
C THR A 189 10.85 -4.31 14.61
N THR A 190 10.46 -5.52 14.98
CA THR A 190 9.19 -5.82 15.66
C THR A 190 9.36 -5.84 17.18
N THR A 191 8.26 -5.79 17.94
CA THR A 191 8.28 -5.77 19.41
C THR A 191 7.30 -6.79 19.98
N GLU A 192 7.58 -7.30 21.17
CA GLU A 192 6.64 -8.11 21.97
C GLU A 192 5.52 -7.26 22.55
N GLN A 193 5.83 -6.01 22.84
CA GLN A 193 4.88 -5.08 23.44
C GLN A 193 3.94 -4.51 22.37
N ARG A 194 2.64 -4.48 22.66
CA ARG A 194 1.61 -3.89 21.79
C ARG A 194 1.53 -4.52 20.39
N TRP A 195 1.89 -5.80 20.28
CA TRP A 195 1.85 -6.53 19.02
C TRP A 195 0.45 -6.54 18.36
N PRO A 196 0.32 -6.45 17.03
CA PRO A 196 1.41 -6.25 16.05
C PRO A 196 1.86 -4.79 15.98
N ALA A 197 3.14 -4.57 16.22
CA ALA A 197 3.76 -3.25 16.11
C ALA A 197 5.22 -3.39 15.67
N TYR A 198 5.72 -2.41 14.94
CA TYR A 198 7.11 -2.39 14.46
C TYR A 198 7.59 -0.97 14.16
N ALA A 199 8.90 -0.79 14.20
CA ALA A 199 9.59 0.37 13.66
C ALA A 199 10.32 0.00 12.37
N TRP A 200 10.51 1.00 11.52
CA TRP A 200 11.26 0.86 10.28
C TRP A 200 12.29 1.97 10.11
N SER A 201 13.34 1.67 9.34
CA SER A 201 14.30 2.63 8.80
C SER A 201 14.61 2.23 7.37
N PHE A 202 14.22 3.06 6.41
CA PHE A 202 14.38 2.81 4.98
C PHE A 202 15.27 3.89 4.36
N PRO A 203 16.45 3.53 3.84
CA PRO A 203 17.44 4.49 3.35
C PRO A 203 16.99 5.19 2.07
N LEU A 204 17.22 6.49 1.96
CA LEU A 204 16.95 7.29 0.76
C LEU A 204 18.15 7.40 -0.18
N GLY A 205 19.36 7.07 0.30
CA GLY A 205 20.58 7.08 -0.50
C GLY A 205 21.43 8.36 -0.39
N ASP A 206 20.98 9.34 0.39
CA ASP A 206 21.66 10.63 0.64
C ASP A 206 22.11 10.80 2.10
N GLY A 207 22.24 9.69 2.83
CA GLY A 207 22.54 9.69 4.27
C GLY A 207 21.30 9.92 5.14
N LEU A 208 20.10 10.05 4.54
CA LEU A 208 18.82 10.12 5.23
C LEU A 208 18.07 8.79 5.12
N ALA A 209 17.19 8.57 6.07
CA ALA A 209 16.24 7.47 6.05
C ALA A 209 14.83 7.96 6.38
N ASN A 210 13.84 7.36 5.75
CA ASN A 210 12.46 7.41 6.21
C ASN A 210 12.34 6.47 7.42
N VAL A 211 11.98 7.02 8.56
CA VAL A 211 11.87 6.27 9.82
C VAL A 211 10.48 6.42 10.40
N GLY A 212 10.01 5.39 11.08
CA GLY A 212 8.72 5.46 11.72
C GLY A 212 8.40 4.24 12.59
N TYR A 213 7.23 4.32 13.20
CA TYR A 213 6.65 3.29 14.04
C TYR A 213 5.14 3.20 13.83
N GLY A 214 4.61 1.99 13.84
CA GLY A 214 3.18 1.75 13.71
C GLY A 214 2.69 0.63 14.59
N GLU A 215 1.42 0.76 15.05
CA GLU A 215 0.71 -0.25 15.84
C GLU A 215 -0.79 -0.28 15.52
N LEU A 216 -1.52 -1.31 15.96
CA LEU A 216 -2.97 -1.34 15.84
C LEU A 216 -3.63 -0.26 16.67
N VAL A 217 -4.69 0.34 16.12
CA VAL A 217 -5.48 1.35 16.85
C VAL A 217 -6.16 0.70 18.06
N SER A 218 -5.95 1.30 19.22
CA SER A 218 -6.62 0.96 20.47
C SER A 218 -6.90 2.23 21.27
N SER A 219 -7.68 2.13 22.35
CA SER A 219 -7.94 3.26 23.26
C SER A 219 -6.69 3.75 24.00
N ARG A 220 -5.59 2.97 23.94
CA ARG A 220 -4.32 3.29 24.62
C ARG A 220 -3.31 3.97 23.70
N VAL A 221 -3.60 4.07 22.41
CA VAL A 221 -2.66 4.72 21.46
C VAL A 221 -2.67 6.22 21.65
N THR A 222 -1.53 6.77 21.99
CA THR A 222 -1.30 8.21 22.11
C THR A 222 -0.09 8.61 21.25
N ARG A 223 0.04 9.89 20.94
CA ARG A 223 1.21 10.41 20.23
C ARG A 223 2.52 10.10 21.00
N GLY A 224 2.53 10.29 22.31
CA GLY A 224 3.68 9.96 23.16
C GLY A 224 4.02 8.49 23.07
N GLY A 225 3.01 7.59 23.20
CA GLY A 225 3.23 6.15 23.09
C GLY A 225 3.78 5.69 21.74
N LEU A 226 3.43 6.36 20.64
CA LEU A 226 4.03 6.08 19.32
C LEU A 226 5.50 6.53 19.26
N LEU A 227 5.84 7.67 19.86
CA LEU A 227 7.23 8.15 19.97
C LEU A 227 8.07 7.24 20.86
N ASP A 228 7.54 6.82 22.01
CA ASP A 228 8.20 5.86 22.91
C ASP A 228 8.44 4.51 22.22
N GLY A 229 7.50 4.08 21.36
CA GLY A 229 7.65 2.88 20.55
C GLY A 229 8.78 3.00 19.54
N LEU A 230 8.87 4.15 18.86
CA LEU A 230 9.95 4.45 17.93
C LEU A 230 11.32 4.45 18.62
N GLU A 231 11.47 5.21 19.71
CA GLU A 231 12.71 5.33 20.48
C GLU A 231 13.18 3.96 21.02
N ARG A 232 12.25 3.14 21.49
CA ARG A 232 12.59 1.81 22.00
C ARG A 232 13.16 0.88 20.94
N LEU A 233 12.63 0.91 19.72
CA LEU A 233 13.02 0.01 18.65
C LEU A 233 14.14 0.55 17.77
N LEU A 234 14.29 1.86 17.70
CA LEU A 234 15.33 2.59 16.99
C LEU A 234 15.94 3.68 17.92
N PRO A 235 16.71 3.28 18.93
CA PRO A 235 17.26 4.20 19.92
C PRO A 235 18.14 5.29 19.30
N GLY A 236 17.98 6.52 19.77
CA GLY A 236 18.76 7.68 19.33
C GLY A 236 18.36 8.22 17.94
N VAL A 237 17.34 7.67 17.31
CA VAL A 237 16.82 8.20 16.05
C VAL A 237 15.86 9.36 16.34
N ALA A 238 16.26 10.57 15.94
CA ALA A 238 15.47 11.81 16.14
C ALA A 238 14.87 12.30 14.80
N PRO A 239 13.67 11.85 14.43
CA PRO A 239 13.07 12.21 13.16
C PRO A 239 12.52 13.64 13.15
N VAL A 240 12.69 14.32 12.01
CA VAL A 240 12.05 15.60 11.71
C VAL A 240 10.82 15.42 10.82
N GLY A 241 9.92 16.39 10.83
CA GLY A 241 8.73 16.37 9.96
C GLY A 241 7.74 15.25 10.30
N LEU A 242 7.63 14.88 11.59
CA LEU A 242 6.72 13.82 12.06
C LEU A 242 5.27 14.08 11.71
N LYS A 243 4.68 13.12 11.02
CA LYS A 243 3.26 13.08 10.67
C LYS A 243 2.68 11.71 11.01
N ALA A 244 1.39 11.66 11.31
CA ALA A 244 0.67 10.41 11.59
C ALA A 244 -0.36 10.09 10.49
N HIS A 245 -0.61 8.80 10.26
CA HIS A 245 -1.63 8.33 9.34
C HIS A 245 -2.27 7.03 9.79
N ARG A 246 -3.57 6.87 9.47
CA ARG A 246 -4.29 5.62 9.69
C ARG A 246 -4.15 4.71 8.48
N LEU A 247 -4.04 3.40 8.75
CA LEU A 247 -3.82 2.35 7.77
C LEU A 247 -4.98 1.36 7.84
N PRO A 248 -5.96 1.40 6.90
CA PRO A 248 -7.06 0.44 6.86
C PRO A 248 -6.55 -0.92 6.36
N LEU A 249 -6.42 -1.87 7.29
CA LEU A 249 -5.87 -3.19 7.03
C LEU A 249 -6.85 -4.09 6.28
N SER A 250 -6.32 -5.00 5.45
CA SER A 250 -7.12 -5.91 4.64
C SER A 250 -7.88 -6.98 5.44
N THR A 251 -7.62 -7.11 6.72
CA THR A 251 -8.45 -7.90 7.65
C THR A 251 -9.86 -7.36 7.83
N GLY A 252 -10.06 -6.05 7.59
CA GLY A 252 -11.36 -5.36 7.63
C GLY A 252 -11.85 -4.90 6.25
N ARG A 253 -11.34 -5.49 5.16
CA ARG A 253 -11.74 -5.09 3.81
C ARG A 253 -13.23 -5.30 3.57
N PRO A 254 -13.93 -4.32 2.97
CA PRO A 254 -15.33 -4.47 2.61
C PRO A 254 -15.47 -5.37 1.37
N ARG A 255 -16.69 -5.87 1.17
CA ARG A 255 -17.10 -6.34 -0.15
C ARG A 255 -17.07 -5.16 -1.13
N GLN A 256 -16.48 -5.36 -2.30
CA GLN A 256 -16.48 -4.34 -3.34
C GLN A 256 -17.90 -4.07 -3.83
N PRO A 257 -18.26 -2.80 -4.08
CA PRO A 257 -19.56 -2.43 -4.62
C PRO A 257 -19.85 -3.15 -5.94
N ASP A 258 -21.11 -3.36 -6.20
CA ASP A 258 -21.62 -3.73 -7.52
C ASP A 258 -21.93 -2.45 -8.33
N GLY A 259 -21.96 -2.55 -9.66
CA GLY A 259 -22.32 -1.42 -10.53
C GLY A 259 -21.15 -0.49 -10.87
N ARG A 260 -21.39 0.82 -10.77
CA ARG A 260 -20.58 1.89 -11.39
C ARG A 260 -19.61 2.58 -10.44
N VAL A 261 -19.59 2.22 -9.17
CA VAL A 261 -18.64 2.76 -8.19
C VAL A 261 -17.70 1.67 -7.74
N LEU A 262 -16.38 1.87 -7.91
CA LEU A 262 -15.32 0.94 -7.53
C LEU A 262 -14.48 1.58 -6.43
N LEU A 263 -13.82 0.74 -5.59
CA LEU A 263 -12.86 1.20 -4.58
C LEU A 263 -11.51 0.54 -4.81
N ALA A 264 -10.41 1.30 -4.75
CA ALA A 264 -9.05 0.81 -4.94
C ALA A 264 -8.10 1.29 -3.82
N GLY A 265 -7.03 0.57 -3.58
CA GLY A 265 -6.03 0.89 -2.57
C GLY A 265 -6.60 0.95 -1.15
N ASP A 266 -6.22 1.98 -0.40
CA ASP A 266 -6.65 2.18 0.99
C ASP A 266 -8.17 2.39 1.10
N ALA A 267 -8.82 2.99 0.08
CA ALA A 267 -10.27 3.14 0.04
C ALA A 267 -10.98 1.76 0.09
N ALA A 268 -10.36 0.73 -0.47
CA ALA A 268 -10.81 -0.65 -0.43
C ALA A 268 -10.26 -1.45 0.77
N SER A 269 -9.50 -0.83 1.69
CA SER A 269 -8.83 -1.48 2.81
C SER A 269 -7.97 -2.67 2.36
N LEU A 270 -6.99 -2.42 1.50
CA LEU A 270 -6.14 -3.49 0.95
C LEU A 270 -4.73 -3.53 1.56
N ILE A 271 -4.44 -2.70 2.57
CA ILE A 271 -3.12 -2.68 3.22
C ILE A 271 -2.82 -4.03 3.86
N ASN A 272 -1.60 -4.54 3.64
CA ASN A 272 -1.13 -5.80 4.23
C ASN A 272 -1.15 -5.72 5.78
N PRO A 273 -1.77 -6.68 6.46
CA PRO A 273 -1.92 -6.61 7.92
C PRO A 273 -0.66 -7.01 8.70
N LEU A 274 0.40 -7.50 8.02
CA LEU A 274 1.68 -7.86 8.64
C LEU A 274 2.68 -6.70 8.61
N THR A 275 2.76 -6.03 7.46
CA THR A 275 3.85 -5.10 7.15
C THR A 275 3.37 -3.67 6.92
N GLY A 276 2.06 -3.43 6.83
CA GLY A 276 1.54 -2.12 6.46
C GLY A 276 1.82 -1.76 4.99
N GLU A 277 2.32 -2.70 4.16
CA GLU A 277 2.49 -2.45 2.73
C GLU A 277 1.16 -2.09 2.08
N GLY A 278 1.14 -0.94 1.41
CA GLY A 278 -0.05 -0.42 0.75
C GLY A 278 0.16 -0.06 -0.71
N ILE A 279 1.40 0.32 -1.12
CA ILE A 279 1.67 0.84 -2.47
C ILE A 279 1.47 -0.26 -3.53
N PHE A 280 1.97 -1.47 -3.28
CA PHE A 280 1.74 -2.60 -4.19
C PHE A 280 0.25 -2.86 -4.43
N TYR A 281 -0.52 -2.91 -3.35
CA TYR A 281 -1.96 -3.16 -3.45
C TYR A 281 -2.71 -1.99 -4.06
N ALA A 282 -2.27 -0.76 -3.80
CA ALA A 282 -2.82 0.44 -4.42
C ALA A 282 -2.63 0.40 -5.95
N VAL A 283 -1.40 0.18 -6.40
CA VAL A 283 -1.05 0.07 -7.83
C VAL A 283 -1.80 -1.09 -8.49
N LEU A 284 -1.77 -2.28 -7.89
CA LEU A 284 -2.41 -3.47 -8.47
C LEU A 284 -3.93 -3.32 -8.54
N SER A 285 -4.57 -2.90 -7.44
CA SER A 285 -6.02 -2.74 -7.42
C SER A 285 -6.48 -1.58 -8.31
N GLY A 286 -5.71 -0.50 -8.38
CA GLY A 286 -5.93 0.60 -9.31
C GLY A 286 -5.89 0.14 -10.76
N ALA A 287 -4.85 -0.63 -11.13
CA ALA A 287 -4.73 -1.20 -12.47
C ALA A 287 -5.92 -2.10 -12.84
N LEU A 288 -6.33 -2.99 -11.91
CA LEU A 288 -7.49 -3.85 -12.13
C LEU A 288 -8.80 -3.06 -12.23
N ALA A 289 -8.95 -2.00 -11.42
CA ALA A 289 -10.12 -1.11 -11.47
C ALA A 289 -10.17 -0.34 -12.79
N GLY A 290 -9.04 0.18 -13.28
CA GLY A 290 -8.98 0.90 -14.54
C GLY A 290 -9.40 0.05 -15.74
N VAL A 291 -8.90 -1.19 -15.81
CA VAL A 291 -9.31 -2.14 -16.86
C VAL A 291 -10.80 -2.45 -16.78
N ALA A 292 -11.33 -2.64 -15.56
CA ALA A 292 -12.75 -2.94 -15.38
C ALA A 292 -13.65 -1.73 -15.70
N ALA A 293 -13.20 -0.52 -15.36
CA ALA A 293 -13.99 0.70 -15.48
C ALA A 293 -14.37 1.04 -16.92
N VAL A 294 -13.52 0.74 -17.90
CA VAL A 294 -13.82 0.96 -19.32
C VAL A 294 -14.92 0.02 -19.84
N GLY A 295 -15.29 -1.01 -19.10
CA GLY A 295 -16.43 -1.90 -19.40
C GLY A 295 -17.79 -1.34 -19.03
N GLY A 296 -17.87 -0.15 -18.43
CA GLY A 296 -19.13 0.54 -18.13
C GLY A 296 -19.95 -0.13 -17.02
N GLY A 297 -21.24 -0.42 -17.28
CA GLY A 297 -22.22 -0.84 -16.28
C GLY A 297 -21.85 -2.06 -15.43
N ASP A 298 -21.11 -3.01 -15.98
CA ASP A 298 -20.68 -4.25 -15.30
C ASP A 298 -19.32 -4.12 -14.59
N ALA A 299 -18.76 -2.93 -14.52
CA ALA A 299 -17.42 -2.67 -13.98
C ALA A 299 -17.24 -3.24 -12.55
N GLY A 300 -18.22 -3.07 -11.66
CA GLY A 300 -18.16 -3.56 -10.28
C GLY A 300 -18.00 -5.08 -10.20
N SER A 301 -18.79 -5.83 -10.95
CA SER A 301 -18.71 -7.29 -10.97
C SER A 301 -17.41 -7.78 -11.61
N ALA A 302 -16.98 -7.15 -12.70
CA ALA A 302 -15.73 -7.46 -13.38
C ALA A 302 -14.51 -7.21 -12.47
N TYR A 303 -14.47 -6.05 -11.84
CA TYR A 303 -13.40 -5.68 -10.89
C TYR A 303 -13.34 -6.65 -9.69
N ARG A 304 -14.48 -6.94 -9.05
CA ARG A 304 -14.55 -7.88 -7.93
C ARG A 304 -13.99 -9.26 -8.31
N ARG A 305 -14.37 -9.79 -9.48
CA ARG A 305 -13.82 -11.06 -9.98
C ARG A 305 -12.31 -10.99 -10.22
N ALA A 306 -11.81 -9.89 -10.80
CA ALA A 306 -10.39 -9.69 -11.05
C ALA A 306 -9.59 -9.62 -9.74
N LEU A 307 -10.07 -8.83 -8.78
CA LEU A 307 -9.45 -8.70 -7.46
C LEU A 307 -9.43 -10.03 -6.70
N GLN A 308 -10.54 -10.79 -6.73
CA GLN A 308 -10.62 -12.09 -6.09
C GLN A 308 -9.68 -13.12 -6.72
N ARG A 309 -9.57 -13.15 -8.06
CA ARG A 309 -8.62 -14.04 -8.75
C ARG A 309 -7.18 -13.69 -8.39
N ARG A 310 -6.84 -12.40 -8.37
CA ARG A 310 -5.47 -11.94 -8.20
C ARG A 310 -5.01 -11.97 -6.73
N LEU A 311 -5.81 -11.47 -5.81
CA LEU A 311 -5.45 -11.29 -4.40
C LEU A 311 -6.20 -12.22 -3.43
N GLY A 312 -7.27 -12.88 -3.83
CA GLY A 312 -8.16 -13.57 -2.90
C GLY A 312 -7.48 -14.64 -2.02
N ARG A 313 -6.53 -15.41 -2.57
CA ARG A 313 -5.73 -16.39 -1.80
C ARG A 313 -4.72 -15.69 -0.90
N HIS A 314 -4.00 -14.71 -1.45
CA HIS A 314 -3.02 -13.93 -0.69
C HIS A 314 -3.67 -13.26 0.54
N LEU A 315 -4.79 -12.57 0.35
CA LEU A 315 -5.50 -11.87 1.43
C LEU A 315 -5.99 -12.80 2.56
N ARG A 316 -6.31 -14.06 2.24
CA ARG A 316 -6.60 -15.07 3.28
C ARG A 316 -5.32 -15.47 4.01
N HIS A 317 -4.23 -15.76 3.29
CA HIS A 317 -2.97 -16.19 3.88
C HIS A 317 -2.32 -15.08 4.71
N SER A 318 -2.33 -13.84 4.24
CA SER A 318 -1.81 -12.69 5.01
C SER A 318 -2.63 -12.41 6.27
N SER A 319 -3.96 -12.59 6.21
CA SER A 319 -4.81 -12.51 7.41
C SER A 319 -4.52 -13.62 8.42
N THR A 320 -4.31 -14.86 7.95
CA THR A 320 -3.92 -15.99 8.82
C THR A 320 -2.54 -15.76 9.43
N ALA A 321 -1.58 -15.31 8.64
CA ALA A 321 -0.24 -14.99 9.12
C ALA A 321 -0.25 -13.84 10.14
N SER A 322 -1.06 -12.80 9.90
CA SER A 322 -1.24 -11.69 10.84
C SER A 322 -1.86 -12.16 12.17
N TRP A 323 -2.80 -13.10 12.12
CA TRP A 323 -3.33 -13.71 13.34
C TRP A 323 -2.26 -14.55 14.05
N ALA A 324 -1.51 -15.38 13.32
CA ALA A 324 -0.47 -16.23 13.86
C ALA A 324 0.74 -15.44 14.39
N SER A 325 1.01 -14.27 13.85
CA SER A 325 2.11 -13.40 14.28
C SER A 325 1.95 -12.84 15.71
N ARG A 326 0.80 -13.05 16.35
CA ARG A 326 0.57 -12.72 17.76
C ARG A 326 1.35 -13.59 18.75
N TRP A 327 1.93 -14.69 18.28
CA TRP A 327 2.82 -15.52 19.07
C TRP A 327 4.28 -15.20 18.75
N PRO A 328 5.02 -14.52 19.67
CA PRO A 328 6.41 -14.12 19.43
C PRO A 328 7.30 -15.29 19.06
N ALA A 329 7.17 -16.44 19.73
CA ALA A 329 7.95 -17.64 19.44
C ALA A 329 7.80 -18.13 17.97
N LEU A 330 6.59 -18.00 17.41
CA LEU A 330 6.37 -18.36 16.01
C LEU A 330 7.08 -17.37 15.05
N MET A 331 7.06 -16.09 15.37
CA MET A 331 7.79 -15.08 14.59
C MET A 331 9.30 -15.31 14.65
N ASP A 332 9.83 -15.61 15.85
CA ASP A 332 11.24 -15.97 16.03
C ASP A 332 11.61 -17.20 15.20
N ALA A 333 10.78 -18.24 15.24
CA ALA A 333 11.00 -19.46 14.45
C ALA A 333 10.99 -19.20 12.94
N VAL A 334 10.05 -18.38 12.45
CA VAL A 334 9.99 -17.99 11.03
C VAL A 334 11.22 -17.20 10.62
N PHE A 335 11.68 -16.24 11.45
CA PHE A 335 12.84 -15.42 11.10
C PHE A 335 14.15 -16.22 11.16
N ARG A 336 14.31 -17.13 12.14
CA ARG A 336 15.44 -18.07 12.15
C ARG A 336 15.43 -18.99 10.92
N ALA A 337 14.27 -19.51 10.55
CA ALA A 337 14.16 -20.34 9.34
C ALA A 337 14.43 -19.54 8.06
N ALA A 338 14.08 -18.27 8.01
CA ALA A 338 14.41 -17.36 6.91
C ALA A 338 15.91 -17.03 6.87
N ASP A 339 16.58 -16.96 8.04
CA ASP A 339 18.02 -16.79 8.13
C ASP A 339 18.78 -18.02 7.63
N ASP A 340 18.29 -19.23 7.89
CA ASP A 340 18.89 -20.46 7.37
C ASP A 340 18.72 -20.63 5.86
N HIS A 341 17.57 -20.21 5.31
CA HIS A 341 17.16 -20.58 3.96
C HIS A 341 16.63 -19.40 3.14
N GLN A 342 17.38 -19.02 2.07
CA GLN A 342 16.97 -17.93 1.15
C GLN A 342 15.53 -18.09 0.64
N ARG A 343 15.12 -19.31 0.26
CA ARG A 343 13.75 -19.53 -0.25
C ARG A 343 12.66 -19.29 0.79
N VAL A 344 12.94 -19.48 2.08
CA VAL A 344 12.00 -19.14 3.16
C VAL A 344 11.95 -17.64 3.35
N PHE A 345 13.10 -16.96 3.29
CA PHE A 345 13.17 -15.52 3.30
C PHE A 345 12.37 -14.90 2.13
N ASP A 346 12.55 -15.43 0.91
CA ASP A 346 11.83 -14.95 -0.26
C ASP A 346 10.30 -15.15 -0.11
N ASP A 347 9.86 -16.26 0.47
CA ASP A 347 8.44 -16.50 0.78
C ASP A 347 7.89 -15.48 1.79
N VAL A 348 8.67 -15.16 2.84
CA VAL A 348 8.30 -14.16 3.86
C VAL A 348 8.21 -12.77 3.24
N VAL A 349 9.19 -12.39 2.43
CA VAL A 349 9.20 -11.11 1.69
C VAL A 349 8.00 -11.01 0.76
N ALA A 350 7.75 -12.05 -0.04
CA ALA A 350 6.62 -12.06 -0.97
C ALA A 350 5.27 -12.00 -0.26
N LEU A 351 5.11 -12.64 0.91
CA LEU A 351 3.91 -12.55 1.73
C LEU A 351 3.71 -11.16 2.34
N GLY A 352 4.79 -10.51 2.74
CA GLY A 352 4.77 -9.20 3.40
C GLY A 352 4.66 -8.03 2.45
N LEU A 353 5.31 -8.07 1.31
CA LEU A 353 5.47 -6.91 0.41
C LEU A 353 4.73 -7.05 -0.94
N ALA A 354 4.17 -8.23 -1.24
CA ALA A 354 3.52 -8.51 -2.51
C ALA A 354 2.28 -9.42 -2.35
N ASP A 355 2.05 -10.32 -3.29
CA ASP A 355 0.92 -11.27 -3.30
C ASP A 355 1.34 -12.73 -3.03
N GLY A 356 2.45 -12.91 -2.32
CA GLY A 356 2.93 -14.21 -1.87
C GLY A 356 1.94 -14.95 -0.97
N ARG A 357 2.25 -16.19 -0.64
CA ARG A 357 1.38 -17.08 0.14
C ARG A 357 2.17 -17.80 1.21
N LEU A 358 1.51 -18.23 2.27
CA LEU A 358 2.07 -19.22 3.18
C LEU A 358 2.33 -20.50 2.41
N THR A 359 3.58 -20.94 2.36
CA THR A 359 3.98 -22.17 1.67
C THR A 359 4.19 -23.31 2.68
N ALA A 360 4.03 -24.56 2.22
CA ALA A 360 4.33 -25.73 3.04
C ALA A 360 5.80 -25.74 3.49
N ARG A 361 6.70 -25.22 2.65
CA ARG A 361 8.13 -25.06 2.97
C ARG A 361 8.34 -24.14 4.16
N THR A 362 7.75 -22.94 4.15
CA THR A 362 7.86 -21.97 5.24
C THR A 362 7.27 -22.54 6.53
N LEU A 363 6.10 -23.19 6.46
CA LEU A 363 5.46 -23.81 7.64
C LEU A 363 6.33 -24.94 8.23
N ALA A 364 6.84 -25.83 7.40
CA ALA A 364 7.72 -26.92 7.85
C ALA A 364 9.05 -26.41 8.42
N ALA A 365 9.63 -25.35 7.83
CA ALA A 365 10.86 -24.77 8.33
C ALA A 365 10.65 -24.07 9.68
N ALA A 366 9.55 -23.34 9.86
CA ALA A 366 9.18 -22.73 11.15
C ALA A 366 8.92 -23.80 12.24
N ALA A 367 8.18 -24.88 11.90
CA ALA A 367 7.91 -25.96 12.83
C ALA A 367 9.17 -26.61 13.41
N ARG A 368 10.20 -26.83 12.57
CA ARG A 368 11.51 -27.37 13.02
C ARG A 368 12.28 -26.41 13.94
N ARG A 369 11.92 -25.14 14.00
CA ARG A 369 12.54 -24.14 14.89
C ARG A 369 11.74 -23.86 16.15
N LEU A 370 10.53 -24.43 16.26
CA LEU A 370 9.70 -24.41 17.47
C LEU A 370 9.97 -25.63 18.38
N SER A 371 10.43 -26.74 17.77
CA SER A 371 10.88 -27.94 18.50
C SER A 371 12.31 -27.77 19.03
#